data_3ade20ce407cc3042ab85ebeb782f2ff
#
_entry.id   3ade20ce407cc3042ab85ebeb782f2ff
#
_cell.length_a   1.000
_cell.length_b   1.000
_cell.length_c   1.000
_cell.angle_alpha   90.00
_cell.angle_beta   90.00
_cell.angle_gamma   90.00
#
_symmetry.space_group_name_H-M   'P 1'
#
loop_
_entity.id
_entity.type
_entity.pdbx_description
1 polymer ?
#
loop_
_entity_poly.entity_id
_entity_poly.type
_entity_poly.pdbx_seq_one_letter_code
_entity_poly.pdbx_strand_id
1 'polypeptide(L)'
;MAHEGLVDKRAYLNTIGCLIQDSSLIDDIDRPLDRTDFNTENFYELLFVAIYNLHMQGCTTIDEFSIDSYLSNYKEQYSIFQENQGIEYLSNARDMATIENYDYYYHRLRKYALLRYYEQKGLDTRFIFDSTIADTSKMEAEQIKFDNYTEQDIIEMVEATFVINPNMKYCTNTLSTDVQAGDGMTDLVNELMEVPDVGLALNNEGLNTVSRGARLGCLFMRSCPQGGGKTRMAAGDACKI
;
A
#
# COMPACT_ATOMS: atom_id res chain seq x y z
N MET A 1 -9.97 19.49 -12.59
CA MET A 1 -11.37 19.06 -12.86
C MET A 1 -11.80 18.29 -11.63
N ALA A 2 -12.96 18.62 -11.05
CA ALA A 2 -13.44 17.95 -9.84
C ALA A 2 -13.75 16.48 -10.16
N HIS A 3 -13.28 15.58 -9.30
CA HIS A 3 -13.49 14.13 -9.40
C HIS A 3 -14.90 13.78 -8.87
N GLU A 4 -15.95 14.36 -9.44
CA GLU A 4 -17.31 14.36 -8.91
C GLU A 4 -17.93 12.95 -8.72
N GLY A 5 -17.31 11.91 -9.27
CA GLY A 5 -17.82 10.53 -9.19
C GLY A 5 -17.08 9.59 -8.24
N LEU A 6 -15.89 9.98 -7.73
CA LEU A 6 -15.06 9.11 -6.90
C LEU A 6 -15.10 9.52 -5.42
N VAL A 7 -16.32 9.65 -4.87
CA VAL A 7 -16.55 10.11 -3.50
C VAL A 7 -17.64 9.26 -2.85
N ASP A 8 -17.35 8.76 -1.67
CA ASP A 8 -18.36 8.18 -0.80
C ASP A 8 -18.58 9.08 0.43
N LYS A 9 -19.65 9.89 0.37
CA LYS A 9 -20.01 10.80 1.48
C LYS A 9 -20.32 10.05 2.79
N ARG A 10 -20.80 8.80 2.70
CA ARG A 10 -21.05 7.98 3.90
C ARG A 10 -19.75 7.53 4.55
N ALA A 11 -18.75 7.17 3.73
CA ALA A 11 -17.42 6.81 4.25
C ALA A 11 -16.77 8.01 4.95
N TYR A 12 -16.84 9.22 4.38
CA TYR A 12 -16.37 10.43 5.05
C TYR A 12 -17.06 10.69 6.38
N LEU A 13 -18.40 10.68 6.37
CA LEU A 13 -19.19 10.96 7.57
C LEU A 13 -18.87 9.96 8.69
N ASN A 14 -18.83 8.67 8.38
CA ASN A 14 -18.56 7.65 9.38
C ASN A 14 -17.10 7.69 9.87
N THR A 15 -16.13 7.87 8.97
CA THR A 15 -14.72 7.96 9.38
C THR A 15 -14.48 9.19 10.26
N ILE A 16 -14.96 10.36 9.87
CA ILE A 16 -14.85 11.59 10.68
C ILE A 16 -15.56 11.42 12.02
N GLY A 17 -16.77 10.85 12.02
CA GLY A 17 -17.51 10.61 13.24
C GLY A 17 -16.82 9.63 14.20
N CYS A 18 -16.20 8.56 13.69
CA CYS A 18 -15.38 7.67 14.51
C CYS A 18 -14.15 8.36 15.10
N LEU A 19 -13.48 9.23 14.32
CA LEU A 19 -12.33 10.01 14.81
C LEU A 19 -12.71 11.02 15.92
N ILE A 20 -13.94 11.53 15.90
CA ILE A 20 -14.48 12.39 16.96
C ILE A 20 -14.79 11.56 18.22
N GLN A 21 -15.38 10.36 18.04
CA GLN A 21 -15.70 9.46 19.16
C GLN A 21 -14.43 8.90 19.81
N ASP A 22 -13.43 8.55 19.00
CA ASP A 22 -12.15 8.01 19.45
C ASP A 22 -11.00 8.53 18.57
N SER A 23 -10.35 9.60 19.04
CA SER A 23 -9.24 10.20 18.30
C SER A 23 -7.96 9.35 18.30
N SER A 24 -7.87 8.31 19.15
CA SER A 24 -6.73 7.38 19.14
C SER A 24 -6.63 6.55 17.85
N LEU A 25 -7.71 6.47 17.07
CA LEU A 25 -7.71 5.86 15.74
C LEU A 25 -6.75 6.57 14.76
N ILE A 26 -6.33 7.80 15.04
CA ILE A 26 -5.32 8.53 14.26
C ILE A 26 -3.93 7.90 14.40
N ASP A 27 -3.65 7.32 15.57
CA ASP A 27 -2.36 6.68 15.88
C ASP A 27 -2.29 5.22 15.44
N ASP A 28 -3.35 4.69 14.81
CA ASP A 28 -3.39 3.31 14.35
C ASP A 28 -2.42 3.10 13.17
N ILE A 29 -1.35 2.35 13.44
CA ILE A 29 -0.29 2.06 12.47
C ILE A 29 -0.80 1.15 11.33
N ASP A 30 -1.77 0.28 11.63
CA ASP A 30 -2.32 -0.65 10.65
C ASP A 30 -3.32 0.04 9.72
N ARG A 31 -3.91 1.15 10.18
CA ARG A 31 -4.92 1.94 9.45
C ARG A 31 -4.55 3.43 9.35
N PRO A 32 -3.42 3.75 8.72
CA PRO A 32 -2.99 5.14 8.62
C PRO A 32 -3.93 5.95 7.75
N LEU A 33 -4.28 7.14 8.22
CA LEU A 33 -5.04 8.14 7.49
C LEU A 33 -4.16 9.33 7.13
N ASP A 34 -4.35 9.86 5.94
CA ASP A 34 -3.66 11.05 5.45
C ASP A 34 -4.68 12.09 4.94
N ARG A 35 -4.29 13.36 4.95
CA ARG A 35 -5.13 14.46 4.43
C ARG A 35 -5.57 14.24 2.98
N THR A 36 -4.79 13.53 2.18
CA THR A 36 -5.10 13.22 0.78
C THR A 36 -6.25 12.24 0.63
N ASP A 37 -6.58 11.49 1.68
CA ASP A 37 -7.75 10.61 1.69
C ASP A 37 -9.06 11.40 1.65
N PHE A 38 -9.03 12.66 2.10
CA PHE A 38 -10.17 13.57 2.23
C PHE A 38 -10.17 14.70 1.20
N ASN A 39 -9.30 14.68 0.20
CA ASN A 39 -9.03 15.80 -0.73
C ASN A 39 -10.06 16.01 -1.86
N THR A 40 -11.28 15.56 -1.70
CA THR A 40 -12.35 15.79 -2.70
C THR A 40 -12.93 17.18 -2.64
N GLU A 41 -13.23 17.63 -1.43
CA GLU A 41 -13.73 18.96 -1.12
C GLU A 41 -12.89 19.54 0.03
N ASN A 42 -12.54 20.79 -0.04
CA ASN A 42 -11.74 21.48 0.99
C ASN A 42 -12.34 21.32 2.39
N PHE A 43 -13.66 21.12 2.48
CA PHE A 43 -14.36 20.96 3.75
C PHE A 43 -13.96 19.68 4.49
N TYR A 44 -13.94 18.52 3.81
CA TYR A 44 -13.58 17.26 4.46
C TYR A 44 -12.11 17.20 4.86
N GLU A 45 -11.23 17.69 3.98
CA GLU A 45 -9.81 17.83 4.29
C GLU A 45 -9.59 18.72 5.51
N LEU A 46 -10.31 19.85 5.57
CA LEU A 46 -10.25 20.79 6.70
C LEU A 46 -10.65 20.11 8.01
N LEU A 47 -11.75 19.36 8.02
CA LEU A 47 -12.22 18.66 9.22
C LEU A 47 -11.20 17.65 9.71
N PHE A 48 -10.67 16.82 8.81
CA PHE A 48 -9.63 15.86 9.18
C PHE A 48 -8.40 16.52 9.75
N VAL A 49 -7.89 17.58 9.10
CA VAL A 49 -6.71 18.32 9.56
C VAL A 49 -6.95 18.98 10.92
N ALA A 50 -8.16 19.50 11.18
CA ALA A 50 -8.49 20.07 12.48
C ALA A 50 -8.50 19.01 13.59
N ILE A 51 -9.12 17.85 13.36
CA ILE A 51 -9.15 16.73 14.30
C ILE A 51 -7.72 16.23 14.56
N TYR A 52 -6.94 16.01 13.49
CA TYR A 52 -5.54 15.58 13.58
C TYR A 52 -4.69 16.54 14.43
N ASN A 53 -4.79 17.85 14.17
CA ASN A 53 -4.01 18.84 14.90
C ASN A 53 -4.43 18.93 16.38
N LEU A 54 -5.72 18.85 16.68
CA LEU A 54 -6.21 18.81 18.06
C LEU A 54 -5.70 17.58 18.80
N HIS A 55 -5.73 16.42 18.16
CA HIS A 55 -5.18 15.19 18.71
C HIS A 55 -3.68 15.32 18.99
N MET A 56 -2.89 15.84 18.03
CA MET A 56 -1.44 16.06 18.20
C MET A 56 -1.11 17.10 19.28
N GLN A 57 -2.01 18.03 19.57
CA GLN A 57 -1.88 18.97 20.69
C GLN A 57 -2.23 18.34 22.04
N GLY A 58 -2.61 17.06 22.08
CA GLY A 58 -2.94 16.33 23.30
C GLY A 58 -4.37 16.56 23.78
N CYS A 59 -5.29 16.99 22.91
CA CYS A 59 -6.69 17.10 23.25
C CYS A 59 -7.26 15.69 23.41
N THR A 60 -7.69 15.36 24.63
CA THR A 60 -8.20 14.01 24.98
C THR A 60 -9.65 13.78 24.54
N THR A 61 -10.40 14.85 24.36
CA THR A 61 -11.81 14.79 23.94
C THR A 61 -12.02 15.82 22.84
N ILE A 62 -12.25 15.34 21.63
CA ILE A 62 -12.50 16.20 20.48
C ILE A 62 -13.99 16.18 20.21
N ASP A 63 -14.62 17.34 20.22
CA ASP A 63 -16.03 17.53 19.92
C ASP A 63 -16.22 18.65 18.89
N GLU A 64 -17.44 18.86 18.45
CA GLU A 64 -17.79 19.89 17.48
C GLU A 64 -17.43 21.30 17.92
N PHE A 65 -17.43 21.57 19.23
CA PHE A 65 -17.10 22.88 19.79
C PHE A 65 -15.59 23.11 19.87
N SER A 66 -14.81 22.07 20.17
CA SER A 66 -13.33 22.16 20.14
C SER A 66 -12.82 22.39 18.72
N ILE A 67 -13.44 21.75 17.72
CA ILE A 67 -13.12 21.97 16.31
C ILE A 67 -13.51 23.39 15.87
N ASP A 68 -14.70 23.86 16.21
CA ASP A 68 -15.15 25.23 15.93
C ASP A 68 -14.21 26.26 16.55
N SER A 69 -13.87 26.10 17.85
CA SER A 69 -12.93 26.96 18.55
C SER A 69 -11.54 26.96 17.90
N TYR A 70 -11.05 25.81 17.49
CA TYR A 70 -9.76 25.67 16.80
C TYR A 70 -9.78 26.42 15.48
N LEU A 71 -10.79 26.19 14.64
CA LEU A 71 -10.92 26.77 13.30
C LEU A 71 -11.19 28.28 13.35
N SER A 72 -11.81 28.80 14.41
CA SER A 72 -12.08 30.26 14.57
C SER A 72 -10.81 31.12 14.52
N ASN A 73 -9.65 30.51 14.78
CA ASN A 73 -8.36 31.19 14.65
C ASN A 73 -7.91 31.41 13.19
N TYR A 74 -8.55 30.74 12.23
CA TYR A 74 -8.18 30.71 10.81
C TYR A 74 -9.33 31.21 9.95
N LYS A 75 -9.37 32.49 9.61
CA LYS A 75 -10.54 33.17 8.99
C LYS A 75 -11.04 32.51 7.70
N GLU A 76 -10.14 32.10 6.79
CA GLU A 76 -10.52 31.49 5.51
C GLU A 76 -11.11 30.09 5.72
N GLN A 77 -10.46 29.27 6.53
CA GLN A 77 -10.91 27.93 6.88
C GLN A 77 -12.22 27.94 7.66
N TYR A 78 -12.37 28.92 8.56
CA TYR A 78 -13.60 29.09 9.33
C TYR A 78 -14.80 29.47 8.43
N SER A 79 -14.58 30.29 7.38
CA SER A 79 -15.63 30.58 6.40
C SER A 79 -16.13 29.31 5.71
N ILE A 80 -15.21 28.44 5.25
CA ILE A 80 -15.57 27.14 4.64
C ILE A 80 -16.35 26.28 5.63
N PHE A 81 -15.91 26.23 6.88
CA PHE A 81 -16.59 25.48 7.94
C PHE A 81 -18.01 25.97 8.18
N GLN A 82 -18.22 27.27 8.26
CA GLN A 82 -19.53 27.89 8.46
C GLN A 82 -20.47 27.70 7.24
N GLU A 83 -19.98 27.90 6.02
CA GLU A 83 -20.71 27.73 4.79
C GLU A 83 -21.28 26.31 4.63
N ASN A 84 -20.53 25.31 5.15
CA ASN A 84 -20.92 23.90 5.11
C ASN A 84 -21.63 23.41 6.38
N GLN A 85 -22.09 24.32 7.26
CA GLN A 85 -22.78 23.96 8.51
C GLN A 85 -21.98 22.97 9.36
N GLY A 86 -20.68 23.25 9.54
CA GLY A 86 -19.71 22.34 10.10
C GLY A 86 -20.07 21.76 11.47
N ILE A 87 -20.65 22.56 12.38
CA ILE A 87 -21.09 22.07 13.70
C ILE A 87 -22.19 21.01 13.56
N GLU A 88 -23.20 21.28 12.71
CA GLU A 88 -24.30 20.35 12.46
C GLU A 88 -23.79 19.07 11.79
N TYR A 89 -22.89 19.21 10.81
CA TYR A 89 -22.23 18.08 10.16
C TYR A 89 -21.49 17.20 11.15
N LEU A 90 -20.66 17.78 12.02
CA LEU A 90 -19.86 17.04 13.02
C LEU A 90 -20.74 16.35 14.07
N SER A 91 -21.80 17.03 14.54
CA SER A 91 -22.78 16.42 15.45
C SER A 91 -23.47 15.22 14.80
N ASN A 92 -23.94 15.36 13.56
CA ASN A 92 -24.56 14.26 12.81
C ASN A 92 -23.54 13.14 12.55
N ALA A 93 -22.29 13.45 12.21
CA ALA A 93 -21.24 12.47 11.98
C ALA A 93 -20.96 11.66 13.25
N ARG A 94 -20.82 12.32 14.39
CA ARG A 94 -20.62 11.65 15.68
C ARG A 94 -21.79 10.74 16.05
N ASP A 95 -23.01 11.20 15.86
CA ASP A 95 -24.23 10.46 16.27
C ASP A 95 -24.54 9.27 15.34
N MET A 96 -24.17 9.36 14.06
CA MET A 96 -24.40 8.31 13.06
C MET A 96 -23.27 7.31 12.94
N ALA A 97 -22.05 7.68 13.34
CA ALA A 97 -20.88 6.82 13.23
C ALA A 97 -20.91 5.70 14.27
N THR A 98 -20.46 4.53 13.87
CA THR A 98 -20.37 3.34 14.70
C THR A 98 -18.96 2.79 14.59
N ILE A 99 -18.23 2.76 15.71
CA ILE A 99 -16.81 2.33 15.74
C ILE A 99 -16.63 0.91 15.20
N GLU A 100 -17.61 0.02 15.42
CA GLU A 100 -17.58 -1.35 14.90
C GLU A 100 -17.55 -1.40 13.36
N ASN A 101 -18.05 -0.36 12.70
CA ASN A 101 -18.06 -0.24 11.25
C ASN A 101 -16.86 0.58 10.71
N TYR A 102 -15.98 1.05 11.56
CA TYR A 102 -14.85 1.90 11.18
C TYR A 102 -13.98 1.25 10.10
N ASP A 103 -13.62 -0.02 10.27
CA ASP A 103 -12.80 -0.77 9.32
C ASP A 103 -13.41 -0.81 7.90
N TYR A 104 -14.70 -1.08 7.80
CA TYR A 104 -15.42 -1.08 6.53
C TYR A 104 -15.36 0.28 5.83
N TYR A 105 -15.62 1.39 6.55
CA TYR A 105 -15.62 2.72 5.96
C TYR A 105 -14.22 3.25 5.71
N TYR A 106 -13.23 2.86 6.53
CA TYR A 106 -11.82 3.13 6.31
C TYR A 106 -11.36 2.55 4.96
N HIS A 107 -11.53 1.26 4.73
CA HIS A 107 -11.12 0.62 3.47
C HIS A 107 -11.87 1.22 2.27
N ARG A 108 -13.13 1.54 2.45
CA ARG A 108 -13.93 2.19 1.41
C ARG A 108 -13.40 3.58 1.06
N LEU A 109 -13.07 4.38 2.06
CA LEU A 109 -12.43 5.69 1.89
C LEU A 109 -11.10 5.57 1.14
N ARG A 110 -10.24 4.64 1.56
CA ARG A 110 -8.92 4.39 0.97
C ARG A 110 -9.00 3.96 -0.49
N LYS A 111 -9.93 3.08 -0.84
CA LYS A 111 -10.14 2.66 -2.24
C LYS A 111 -10.48 3.85 -3.15
N TYR A 112 -11.40 4.70 -2.74
CA TYR A 112 -11.72 5.90 -3.51
C TYR A 112 -10.57 6.91 -3.56
N ALA A 113 -9.82 7.07 -2.47
CA ALA A 113 -8.62 7.91 -2.44
C ALA A 113 -7.56 7.41 -3.43
N LEU A 114 -7.36 6.09 -3.50
CA LEU A 114 -6.43 5.46 -4.43
C LEU A 114 -6.82 5.69 -5.90
N LEU A 115 -8.11 5.56 -6.24
CA LEU A 115 -8.58 5.87 -7.60
C LEU A 115 -8.33 7.35 -7.95
N ARG A 116 -8.66 8.28 -7.05
CA ARG A 116 -8.37 9.71 -7.25
C ARG A 116 -6.88 9.99 -7.43
N TYR A 117 -6.03 9.32 -6.66
CA TYR A 117 -4.58 9.42 -6.80
C TYR A 117 -4.13 9.04 -8.21
N TYR A 118 -4.63 7.93 -8.74
CA TYR A 118 -4.30 7.49 -10.10
C TYR A 118 -4.83 8.46 -11.16
N GLU A 119 -6.06 8.95 -11.03
CA GLU A 119 -6.60 9.95 -11.97
C GLU A 119 -5.81 11.26 -11.96
N GLN A 120 -5.35 11.71 -10.79
CA GLN A 120 -4.47 12.88 -10.69
C GLN A 120 -3.13 12.67 -11.42
N LYS A 121 -2.68 11.42 -11.54
CA LYS A 121 -1.51 11.05 -12.34
C LYS A 121 -1.82 10.88 -13.83
N GLY A 122 -3.06 11.09 -14.24
CA GLY A 122 -3.51 10.98 -15.64
C GLY A 122 -3.85 9.56 -16.08
N LEU A 123 -4.02 8.62 -15.14
CA LEU A 123 -4.46 7.26 -15.45
C LEU A 123 -5.99 7.19 -15.47
N ASP A 124 -6.54 6.49 -16.45
CA ASP A 124 -7.98 6.24 -16.54
C ASP A 124 -8.34 5.05 -15.64
N THR A 125 -9.13 5.30 -14.60
CA THR A 125 -9.52 4.29 -13.61
C THR A 125 -10.87 3.63 -13.88
N ARG A 126 -11.56 4.00 -14.98
CA ARG A 126 -12.91 3.49 -15.32
C ARG A 126 -12.96 1.98 -15.55
N PHE A 127 -11.85 1.34 -15.85
CA PHE A 127 -11.79 -0.12 -15.96
C PHE A 127 -11.89 -0.82 -14.59
N ILE A 128 -11.65 -0.12 -13.49
CA ILE A 128 -11.78 -0.60 -12.11
C ILE A 128 -13.16 -0.23 -11.55
N PHE A 129 -13.53 1.05 -11.68
CA PHE A 129 -14.80 1.60 -11.23
C PHE A 129 -15.25 2.73 -12.14
N ASP A 130 -16.36 2.54 -12.84
CA ASP A 130 -16.94 3.55 -13.73
C ASP A 130 -18.07 4.30 -13.06
N SER A 131 -17.74 5.48 -12.50
CA SER A 131 -18.72 6.37 -11.87
C SER A 131 -19.65 7.08 -12.85
N THR A 132 -19.45 6.94 -14.18
CA THR A 132 -20.24 7.63 -15.22
C THR A 132 -21.47 6.83 -15.67
N ILE A 133 -21.66 5.62 -15.15
CA ILE A 133 -22.79 4.76 -15.51
C ILE A 133 -24.10 5.40 -15.04
N ALA A 134 -24.97 5.76 -16.00
CA ALA A 134 -26.26 6.38 -15.71
C ALA A 134 -27.38 5.37 -15.33
N ASP A 135 -27.20 4.10 -15.68
CA ASP A 135 -28.16 3.02 -15.38
C ASP A 135 -27.99 2.56 -13.93
N THR A 136 -29.01 2.76 -13.11
CA THR A 136 -28.99 2.45 -11.68
C THR A 136 -28.66 0.98 -11.40
N SER A 137 -29.25 0.03 -12.15
CA SER A 137 -28.99 -1.40 -11.94
C SER A 137 -27.55 -1.79 -12.27
N LYS A 138 -26.98 -1.18 -13.31
CA LYS A 138 -25.57 -1.40 -13.68
C LYS A 138 -24.63 -0.75 -12.68
N MET A 139 -24.98 0.44 -12.20
CA MET A 139 -24.22 1.14 -11.18
C MET A 139 -24.20 0.37 -9.85
N GLU A 140 -25.33 -0.21 -9.44
CA GLU A 140 -25.37 -1.08 -8.26
C GLU A 140 -24.48 -2.32 -8.43
N ALA A 141 -24.51 -2.97 -9.60
CA ALA A 141 -23.66 -4.11 -9.90
C ALA A 141 -22.17 -3.73 -9.91
N GLU A 142 -21.83 -2.57 -10.47
CA GLU A 142 -20.46 -2.04 -10.47
C GLU A 142 -19.98 -1.70 -9.06
N GLN A 143 -20.87 -1.13 -8.23
CA GLN A 143 -20.59 -0.83 -6.84
C GLN A 143 -20.32 -2.11 -6.03
N ILE A 144 -21.14 -3.16 -6.20
CA ILE A 144 -20.94 -4.45 -5.53
C ILE A 144 -19.60 -5.08 -5.95
N LYS A 145 -19.26 -4.99 -7.23
CA LYS A 145 -17.99 -5.46 -7.75
C LYS A 145 -16.81 -4.71 -7.12
N PHE A 146 -16.89 -3.38 -7.08
CA PHE A 146 -15.86 -2.52 -6.49
C PHE A 146 -15.73 -2.74 -4.97
N ASP A 147 -16.82 -2.97 -4.26
CA ASP A 147 -16.80 -3.22 -2.82
C ASP A 147 -16.05 -4.53 -2.47
N ASN A 148 -16.05 -5.52 -3.38
CA ASN A 148 -15.31 -6.77 -3.21
C ASN A 148 -13.80 -6.65 -3.46
N TYR A 149 -13.32 -5.57 -4.08
CA TYR A 149 -11.88 -5.37 -4.27
C TYR A 149 -11.23 -4.86 -2.98
N THR A 150 -10.00 -5.30 -2.74
CA THR A 150 -9.10 -4.68 -1.76
C THR A 150 -8.29 -3.57 -2.42
N GLU A 151 -7.62 -2.73 -1.64
CA GLU A 151 -6.66 -1.74 -2.15
C GLU A 151 -5.54 -2.41 -2.95
N GLN A 152 -5.10 -3.59 -2.51
CA GLN A 152 -4.06 -4.38 -3.19
C GLN A 152 -4.53 -4.87 -4.57
N ASP A 153 -5.77 -5.36 -4.68
CA ASP A 153 -6.33 -5.76 -5.98
C ASP A 153 -6.37 -4.60 -6.98
N ILE A 154 -6.68 -3.39 -6.49
CA ILE A 154 -6.70 -2.18 -7.32
C ILE A 154 -5.29 -1.85 -7.82
N ILE A 155 -4.28 -1.92 -6.95
CA ILE A 155 -2.88 -1.68 -7.31
C ILE A 155 -2.43 -2.70 -8.37
N GLU A 156 -2.70 -3.98 -8.15
CA GLU A 156 -2.34 -5.07 -9.09
C GLU A 156 -3.02 -4.90 -10.45
N MET A 157 -4.29 -4.49 -10.50
CA MET A 157 -4.98 -4.19 -11.76
C MET A 157 -4.35 -3.02 -12.52
N VAL A 158 -3.94 -1.97 -11.81
CA VAL A 158 -3.25 -0.83 -12.42
C VAL A 158 -1.87 -1.27 -12.94
N GLU A 159 -1.09 -1.99 -12.16
CA GLU A 159 0.21 -2.50 -12.57
C GLU A 159 0.09 -3.43 -13.79
N ALA A 160 -0.86 -4.35 -13.78
CA ALA A 160 -1.11 -5.22 -14.91
C ALA A 160 -1.43 -4.42 -16.19
N THR A 161 -2.26 -3.40 -16.08
CA THR A 161 -2.75 -2.62 -17.22
C THR A 161 -1.68 -1.68 -17.77
N PHE A 162 -0.99 -0.95 -16.92
CA PHE A 162 -0.11 0.15 -17.33
C PHE A 162 1.38 -0.18 -17.33
N VAL A 163 1.79 -1.25 -16.65
CA VAL A 163 3.21 -1.65 -16.56
C VAL A 163 3.44 -2.98 -17.25
N ILE A 164 2.76 -4.05 -16.83
CA ILE A 164 3.03 -5.41 -17.29
C ILE A 164 2.63 -5.57 -18.76
N ASN A 165 1.39 -5.25 -19.13
CA ASN A 165 0.91 -5.43 -20.49
C ASN A 165 1.70 -4.61 -21.53
N PRO A 166 2.02 -3.31 -21.33
CA PRO A 166 2.89 -2.57 -22.23
C PRO A 166 4.29 -3.17 -22.34
N ASN A 167 4.87 -3.62 -21.24
CA ASN A 167 6.18 -4.27 -21.26
C ASN A 167 6.16 -5.56 -22.06
N MET A 168 5.17 -6.41 -21.86
CA MET A 168 5.00 -7.63 -22.65
C MET A 168 4.80 -7.33 -24.16
N LYS A 169 4.09 -6.24 -24.49
CA LYS A 169 3.78 -5.89 -25.88
C LYS A 169 4.94 -5.22 -26.61
N TYR A 170 5.70 -4.36 -25.94
CA TYR A 170 6.67 -3.47 -26.59
C TYR A 170 8.12 -3.74 -26.22
N CYS A 171 8.36 -4.43 -25.09
CA CYS A 171 9.71 -4.69 -24.57
C CYS A 171 10.14 -6.15 -24.67
N THR A 172 9.47 -6.96 -25.47
CA THR A 172 9.65 -8.43 -25.60
C THR A 172 11.04 -8.87 -26.05
N ASN A 173 11.98 -7.97 -26.29
CA ASN A 173 13.30 -8.35 -26.80
C ASN A 173 14.43 -8.37 -25.79
N THR A 174 14.19 -8.12 -24.49
CA THR A 174 15.35 -7.95 -23.61
C THR A 174 15.38 -8.77 -22.34
N LEU A 175 14.29 -9.38 -21.82
CA LEU A 175 14.37 -10.08 -20.54
C LEU A 175 13.38 -11.25 -20.31
N SER A 176 12.48 -11.55 -21.20
CA SER A 176 11.68 -12.78 -21.07
C SER A 176 12.11 -13.79 -22.12
N THR A 177 13.05 -14.65 -21.77
CA THR A 177 12.94 -16.01 -22.23
C THR A 177 11.65 -16.56 -21.59
N ASP A 178 10.52 -16.39 -22.29
CA ASP A 178 9.35 -17.20 -21.99
C ASP A 178 9.72 -18.65 -22.28
N VAL A 179 10.26 -19.30 -21.27
CA VAL A 179 10.52 -20.73 -21.28
C VAL A 179 9.14 -21.35 -21.05
N GLN A 180 8.57 -21.96 -22.06
CA GLN A 180 7.37 -22.78 -21.87
C GLN A 180 7.63 -23.76 -20.71
N ALA A 181 6.64 -23.91 -19.83
CA ALA A 181 6.76 -24.85 -18.72
C ALA A 181 7.05 -26.24 -19.30
N GLY A 182 8.29 -26.72 -19.10
CA GLY A 182 8.81 -27.96 -19.71
C GLY A 182 9.93 -27.78 -20.71
N ASP A 183 10.13 -26.58 -21.30
CA ASP A 183 11.30 -26.27 -22.11
C ASP A 183 12.55 -26.29 -21.22
N GLY A 184 13.57 -27.02 -21.65
CA GLY A 184 14.78 -27.19 -20.86
C GLY A 184 14.70 -28.21 -19.73
N MET A 185 13.54 -28.86 -19.50
CA MET A 185 13.41 -29.90 -18.47
C MET A 185 14.37 -31.07 -18.73
N THR A 186 14.56 -31.46 -19.99
CA THR A 186 15.48 -32.51 -20.41
C THR A 186 16.92 -32.11 -20.13
N ASP A 187 17.26 -30.84 -20.38
CA ASP A 187 18.60 -30.31 -20.12
C ASP A 187 18.87 -30.21 -18.61
N LEU A 188 17.86 -29.75 -17.84
CA LEU A 188 17.93 -29.73 -16.38
C LEU A 188 18.09 -31.13 -15.79
N VAL A 189 17.37 -32.13 -16.30
CA VAL A 189 17.50 -33.53 -15.87
C VAL A 189 18.88 -34.08 -16.23
N ASN A 190 19.39 -33.79 -17.43
CA ASN A 190 20.72 -34.17 -17.84
C ASN A 190 21.79 -33.50 -16.96
N GLU A 191 21.65 -32.20 -16.67
CA GLU A 191 22.53 -31.45 -15.77
C GLU A 191 22.52 -32.00 -14.32
N LEU A 192 21.34 -32.45 -13.85
CA LEU A 192 21.17 -33.09 -12.55
C LEU A 192 21.76 -34.53 -12.54
N MET A 193 21.82 -35.21 -13.69
CA MET A 193 22.41 -36.52 -13.85
C MET A 193 23.91 -36.50 -14.09
N GLU A 194 24.46 -35.36 -14.53
CA GLU A 194 25.92 -35.19 -14.64
C GLU A 194 26.56 -35.27 -13.26
N VAL A 195 27.78 -35.81 -13.22
CA VAL A 195 28.54 -35.85 -11.98
C VAL A 195 28.74 -34.42 -11.47
N PRO A 196 28.30 -34.10 -10.27
CA PRO A 196 28.32 -32.73 -9.79
C PRO A 196 29.73 -32.16 -9.80
N ASP A 197 29.88 -31.00 -10.40
CA ASP A 197 31.16 -30.31 -10.47
C ASP A 197 31.75 -30.13 -9.07
N VAL A 198 32.90 -30.72 -8.83
CA VAL A 198 33.61 -30.64 -7.56
C VAL A 198 34.60 -29.49 -7.64
N GLY A 199 34.35 -28.44 -6.84
CA GLY A 199 35.24 -27.31 -6.75
C GLY A 199 36.57 -27.60 -6.06
N LEU A 200 37.41 -26.59 -5.97
CA LEU A 200 38.68 -26.68 -5.27
C LEU A 200 38.50 -26.97 -3.78
N ALA A 201 39.29 -27.90 -3.24
CA ALA A 201 39.10 -28.37 -1.88
C ALA A 201 39.44 -27.27 -0.87
N LEU A 202 38.46 -26.95 -0.01
CA LEU A 202 38.63 -26.05 1.12
C LEU A 202 39.44 -26.73 2.25
N ASN A 203 40.02 -25.94 3.14
CA ASN A 203 40.81 -26.45 4.25
C ASN A 203 39.96 -27.24 5.29
N ASN A 204 38.70 -27.03 5.33
CA ASN A 204 37.74 -27.70 6.24
C ASN A 204 37.03 -28.83 5.52
N GLU A 205 37.25 -30.09 5.95
CA GLU A 205 36.62 -31.27 5.34
C GLU A 205 35.10 -31.28 5.46
N GLY A 206 34.56 -30.79 6.59
CA GLY A 206 33.09 -30.65 6.77
C GLY A 206 32.48 -29.68 5.79
N LEU A 207 33.15 -28.57 5.49
CA LEU A 207 32.69 -27.65 4.46
C LEU A 207 32.80 -28.26 3.06
N ASN A 208 33.84 -29.01 2.77
CA ASN A 208 34.01 -29.72 1.49
C ASN A 208 32.87 -30.71 1.26
N THR A 209 32.44 -31.41 2.30
CA THR A 209 31.33 -32.39 2.20
C THR A 209 30.00 -31.69 1.87
N VAL A 210 29.76 -30.53 2.48
CA VAL A 210 28.47 -29.80 2.30
C VAL A 210 28.48 -28.97 1.01
N SER A 211 29.60 -28.23 0.74
CA SER A 211 29.67 -27.31 -0.41
C SER A 211 30.27 -27.91 -1.67
N ARG A 212 30.82 -29.12 -1.57
CA ARG A 212 31.59 -29.79 -2.63
C ARG A 212 32.78 -28.97 -3.12
N GLY A 213 33.41 -28.21 -2.21
CA GLY A 213 34.52 -27.32 -2.51
C GLY A 213 34.16 -25.94 -3.01
N ALA A 214 35.16 -25.12 -3.31
CA ALA A 214 34.97 -23.79 -3.88
C ALA A 214 34.83 -23.87 -5.41
N ARG A 215 33.60 -23.60 -5.91
CA ARG A 215 33.30 -23.64 -7.34
C ARG A 215 33.44 -22.27 -7.97
N LEU A 216 33.88 -22.22 -9.22
CA LEU A 216 33.96 -20.98 -10.00
C LEU A 216 32.53 -20.39 -10.17
N GLY A 217 32.43 -19.09 -10.07
CA GLY A 217 31.15 -18.37 -10.18
C GLY A 217 30.30 -18.39 -8.92
N CYS A 218 30.66 -19.10 -7.85
CA CYS A 218 29.96 -19.13 -6.59
C CYS A 218 30.52 -18.14 -5.57
N LEU A 219 29.67 -17.40 -4.89
CA LEU A 219 30.03 -16.53 -3.76
C LEU A 219 29.87 -17.30 -2.43
N PHE A 220 30.98 -17.44 -1.71
CA PHE A 220 31.00 -18.03 -0.37
C PHE A 220 31.08 -16.94 0.70
N MET A 221 30.05 -16.80 1.52
CA MET A 221 30.07 -15.92 2.68
C MET A 221 30.20 -16.70 3.97
N ARG A 222 31.16 -16.27 4.83
CA ARG A 222 31.35 -16.80 6.17
C ARG A 222 31.09 -15.73 7.20
N SER A 223 30.24 -16.05 8.15
CA SER A 223 29.93 -15.20 9.28
C SER A 223 30.33 -15.89 10.58
N CYS A 224 31.01 -15.20 11.47
CA CYS A 224 31.22 -15.65 12.83
C CYS A 224 31.44 -14.46 13.75
N PRO A 225 31.27 -14.60 15.08
CA PRO A 225 31.57 -13.57 16.07
C PRO A 225 32.97 -13.02 15.97
N GLN A 226 33.22 -11.86 16.57
CA GLN A 226 34.53 -11.26 16.65
C GLN A 226 35.46 -12.23 17.41
N GLY A 227 36.70 -12.47 16.88
CA GLY A 227 37.63 -13.44 17.44
C GLY A 227 37.40 -14.90 16.96
N GLY A 228 36.35 -15.21 16.23
CA GLY A 228 36.04 -16.57 15.75
C GLY A 228 36.89 -17.11 14.59
N GLY A 229 38.00 -16.45 14.24
CA GLY A 229 38.98 -16.98 13.30
C GLY A 229 38.64 -16.87 11.81
N LYS A 230 37.69 -15.97 11.40
CA LYS A 230 37.30 -15.77 9.99
C LYS A 230 38.49 -15.64 9.05
N THR A 231 39.40 -14.72 9.35
CA THR A 231 40.57 -14.42 8.53
C THR A 231 41.53 -15.61 8.47
N ARG A 232 41.70 -16.33 9.58
CA ARG A 232 42.57 -17.52 9.63
C ARG A 232 42.02 -18.65 8.76
N MET A 233 40.70 -18.84 8.77
CA MET A 233 40.06 -19.84 7.90
C MET A 233 40.17 -19.45 6.43
N ALA A 234 39.90 -18.19 6.10
CA ALA A 234 40.05 -17.71 4.72
C ALA A 234 41.47 -17.79 4.19
N ALA A 235 42.45 -17.45 5.02
CA ALA A 235 43.88 -17.63 4.67
C ALA A 235 44.25 -19.11 4.49
N GLY A 236 43.73 -20.00 5.36
CA GLY A 236 43.94 -21.45 5.24
C GLY A 236 43.37 -22.03 3.94
N ASP A 237 42.18 -21.54 3.51
CA ASP A 237 41.60 -21.95 2.23
C ASP A 237 42.44 -21.45 1.06
N ALA A 238 42.85 -20.16 1.07
CA ALA A 238 43.66 -19.58 0.01
C ALA A 238 45.05 -20.22 -0.12
N CYS A 239 45.60 -20.80 0.96
CA CYS A 239 46.85 -21.54 0.90
C CYS A 239 46.68 -22.98 0.39
N LYS A 240 45.47 -23.52 0.38
CA LYS A 240 45.18 -24.89 -0.06
C LYS A 240 44.73 -24.95 -1.53
N ILE A 241 44.19 -23.84 -2.05
CA ILE A 241 43.86 -23.64 -3.45
C ILE A 241 45.09 -23.29 -4.26
#